data_cf45ef007c9c2bd33df9f529fdffa47e
#
_entry.id   cf45ef007c9c2bd33df9f529fdffa47e
#
_cell.length_a   1.000
_cell.length_b   1.000
_cell.length_c   1.000
_cell.angle_alpha   90.00
_cell.angle_beta   90.00
_cell.angle_gamma   90.00
#
_symmetry.space_group_name_H-M   'P 1'
#
loop_
_entity.id
_entity.type
_entity.pdbx_description
1 polymer ?
#
loop_
_entity_poly.entity_id
_entity_poly.type
_entity_poly.pdbx_seq_one_letter_code
_entity_poly.pdbx_strand_id
1 'polypeptide(L)'
;MILTVTLNTALDLTYGVPALVPHTSHRVGDISERPGGKGLNVARVLSALGHETVVTGFAGGATGAVLRDLLAGLPPRDALVAVTGNTRRTIAVVDASTGDTTQLNEPGPLVTAGEWAAFLTTYRELLGEADAVALCGSLPPGIHVGAYAELVRLARAADVPVLLDTSGEPLRRGIAARPDLIKPNADELAQLTGSREPLRATRDAR
;
A
#
# COMPACT_ATOMS: atom_id res chain seq x y z
N MET A 1 -18.35 -6.51 -0.13
CA MET A 1 -17.36 -5.67 0.56
C MET A 1 -16.20 -5.30 -0.36
N ILE A 2 -15.46 -4.21 -0.11
CA ILE A 2 -14.29 -3.84 -0.91
C ILE A 2 -13.02 -4.35 -0.22
N LEU A 3 -12.23 -5.17 -0.91
CA LEU A 3 -10.96 -5.68 -0.43
C LEU A 3 -9.82 -4.73 -0.82
N THR A 4 -9.01 -4.29 0.14
CA THR A 4 -7.79 -3.54 -0.15
C THR A 4 -6.55 -4.32 0.25
N VAL A 5 -5.59 -4.41 -0.65
CA VAL A 5 -4.33 -5.13 -0.45
C VAL A 5 -3.18 -4.14 -0.33
N THR A 6 -2.41 -4.26 0.75
CA THR A 6 -1.16 -3.53 0.97
C THR A 6 -0.08 -4.51 1.35
N LEU A 7 0.69 -4.99 0.37
CA LEU A 7 1.74 -6.00 0.64
C LEU A 7 2.87 -5.44 1.51
N ASN A 8 3.11 -4.14 1.50
CA ASN A 8 4.16 -3.46 2.26
C ASN A 8 3.55 -2.42 3.19
N THR A 9 2.75 -2.87 4.17
CA THR A 9 2.14 -2.01 5.19
C THR A 9 3.20 -1.23 5.97
N ALA A 10 2.80 -0.15 6.60
CA ALA A 10 3.69 0.69 7.40
C ALA A 10 3.00 1.18 8.68
N LEU A 11 3.78 1.44 9.70
CA LEU A 11 3.39 2.36 10.75
C LEU A 11 3.82 3.76 10.31
N ASP A 12 2.85 4.62 9.99
CA ASP A 12 3.11 5.99 9.57
C ASP A 12 3.28 6.88 10.82
N LEU A 13 4.47 7.47 10.96
CA LEU A 13 4.85 8.39 12.03
C LEU A 13 4.91 9.80 11.43
N THR A 14 4.24 10.76 12.06
CA THR A 14 4.35 12.17 11.67
C THR A 14 4.97 12.95 12.82
N TYR A 15 6.05 13.67 12.53
CA TYR A 15 6.75 14.55 13.45
C TYR A 15 6.63 16.00 13.02
N GLY A 16 6.06 16.85 13.89
CA GLY A 16 6.05 18.29 13.69
C GLY A 16 7.31 18.92 14.29
N VAL A 17 8.01 19.72 13.49
CA VAL A 17 9.19 20.51 13.91
C VAL A 17 8.99 21.98 13.55
N PRO A 18 9.50 22.94 14.34
CA PRO A 18 9.43 24.36 14.00
C PRO A 18 10.11 24.69 12.67
N ALA A 19 11.27 24.07 12.41
CA ALA A 19 12.00 24.12 11.15
C ALA A 19 12.89 22.86 11.03
N LEU A 20 12.99 22.28 9.85
CA LEU A 20 13.87 21.14 9.57
C LEU A 20 15.22 21.66 9.07
N VAL A 21 16.20 21.69 9.96
CA VAL A 21 17.56 22.17 9.67
C VAL A 21 18.54 21.00 9.67
N PRO A 22 19.20 20.67 8.55
CA PRO A 22 20.20 19.60 8.50
C PRO A 22 21.32 19.81 9.53
N HIS A 23 21.89 18.70 10.02
CA HIS A 23 23.03 18.68 10.96
C HIS A 23 22.76 19.29 12.34
N THR A 24 21.48 19.39 12.75
CA THR A 24 21.08 19.88 14.08
C THR A 24 20.19 18.85 14.78
N SER A 25 20.02 18.99 16.09
CA SER A 25 19.06 18.20 16.87
C SER A 25 17.70 18.90 16.86
N HIS A 26 16.65 18.16 16.49
CA HIS A 26 15.29 18.66 16.54
C HIS A 26 14.54 18.10 17.74
N ARG A 27 13.79 18.95 18.43
CA ARG A 27 12.79 18.54 19.42
C ARG A 27 11.45 18.46 18.69
N VAL A 28 10.87 17.25 18.68
CA VAL A 28 9.56 17.01 18.07
C VAL A 28 8.47 17.47 19.06
N GLY A 29 7.62 18.37 18.62
CA GLY A 29 6.49 18.88 19.43
C GLY A 29 5.29 17.95 19.30
N ASP A 30 4.86 17.70 18.06
CA ASP A 30 3.70 16.87 17.76
C ASP A 30 4.12 15.54 17.15
N ILE A 31 3.59 14.45 17.72
CA ILE A 31 3.82 13.09 17.25
C ILE A 31 2.46 12.46 16.98
N SER A 32 2.28 11.91 15.78
CA SER A 32 1.10 11.10 15.50
C SER A 32 1.51 9.78 14.85
N GLU A 33 0.81 8.70 15.23
CA GLU A 33 1.00 7.37 14.68
C GLU A 33 -0.30 6.91 14.03
N ARG A 34 -0.19 6.29 12.85
CA ARG A 34 -1.36 5.78 12.10
C ARG A 34 -1.02 4.49 11.39
N PRO A 35 -2.00 3.57 11.23
CA PRO A 35 -1.83 2.45 10.32
C PRO A 35 -1.71 3.01 8.91
N GLY A 36 -0.62 2.66 8.23
CA GLY A 36 -0.22 3.24 6.97
C GLY A 36 -0.02 2.21 5.85
N GLY A 37 0.20 2.78 4.68
CA GLY A 37 0.25 2.08 3.41
C GLY A 37 -0.93 2.45 2.50
N LYS A 38 -0.71 2.46 1.19
CA LYS A 38 -1.68 3.00 0.23
C LYS A 38 -3.06 2.34 0.36
N GLY A 39 -3.16 1.01 0.44
CA GLY A 39 -4.44 0.30 0.54
C GLY A 39 -5.16 0.53 1.87
N LEU A 40 -4.42 0.65 3.00
CA LEU A 40 -5.01 1.01 4.28
C LEU A 40 -5.62 2.41 4.24
N ASN A 41 -4.95 3.36 3.59
CA ASN A 41 -5.48 4.70 3.39
C ASN A 41 -6.74 4.70 2.51
N VAL A 42 -6.76 3.90 1.44
CA VAL A 42 -7.94 3.69 0.59
C VAL A 42 -9.09 3.09 1.40
N ALA A 43 -8.86 2.03 2.18
CA ALA A 43 -9.88 1.40 3.02
C ALA A 43 -10.50 2.39 4.00
N ARG A 44 -9.67 3.20 4.66
CA ARG A 44 -10.15 4.22 5.60
C ARG A 44 -11.06 5.25 4.93
N VAL A 45 -10.71 5.72 3.74
CA VAL A 45 -11.54 6.66 2.97
C VAL A 45 -12.85 5.99 2.54
N LEU A 46 -12.79 4.78 1.99
CA LEU A 46 -13.98 4.04 1.57
C LEU A 46 -14.93 3.78 2.75
N SER A 47 -14.39 3.40 3.91
CA SER A 47 -15.20 3.22 5.13
C SER A 47 -15.86 4.52 5.58
N ALA A 48 -15.16 5.66 5.49
CA ALA A 48 -15.73 6.97 5.79
C ALA A 48 -16.85 7.37 4.80
N LEU A 49 -16.83 6.82 3.59
CA LEU A 49 -17.89 6.96 2.59
C LEU A 49 -19.02 5.93 2.75
N GLY A 50 -18.98 5.11 3.81
CA GLY A 50 -20.04 4.14 4.13
C GLY A 50 -19.88 2.77 3.48
N HIS A 51 -18.75 2.46 2.84
CA HIS A 51 -18.49 1.14 2.27
C HIS A 51 -17.91 0.17 3.31
N GLU A 52 -18.38 -1.07 3.29
CA GLU A 52 -17.72 -2.17 4.02
C GLU A 52 -16.38 -2.49 3.39
N THR A 53 -15.31 -2.45 4.19
CA THR A 53 -13.94 -2.64 3.73
C THR A 53 -13.17 -3.67 4.55
N VAL A 54 -12.33 -4.43 3.87
CA VAL A 54 -11.37 -5.36 4.48
C VAL A 54 -9.97 -4.98 4.02
N VAL A 55 -9.03 -4.95 4.95
CA VAL A 55 -7.61 -4.72 4.64
C VAL A 55 -6.84 -6.01 4.79
N THR A 56 -6.01 -6.33 3.79
CA THR A 56 -5.08 -7.46 3.86
C THR A 56 -3.70 -7.07 3.34
N GLY A 57 -2.72 -7.87 3.65
CA GLY A 57 -1.30 -7.67 3.39
C GLY A 57 -0.47 -8.27 4.52
N PHE A 58 0.69 -7.73 4.80
CA PHE A 58 1.57 -8.26 5.84
C PHE A 58 1.68 -7.33 7.04
N ALA A 59 1.68 -7.90 8.25
CA ALA A 59 2.03 -7.20 9.47
C ALA A 59 2.81 -8.12 10.41
N GLY A 60 3.91 -7.63 11.00
CA GLY A 60 4.75 -8.45 11.87
C GLY A 60 5.58 -7.67 12.86
N GLY A 61 6.10 -8.38 13.85
CA GLY A 61 6.91 -7.85 14.92
C GLY A 61 6.20 -6.82 15.81
N ALA A 62 6.97 -6.11 16.63
CA ALA A 62 6.42 -5.10 17.55
C ALA A 62 5.69 -3.97 16.82
N THR A 63 6.25 -3.49 15.71
CA THR A 63 5.63 -2.44 14.90
C THR A 63 4.32 -2.89 14.25
N GLY A 64 4.23 -4.18 13.83
CA GLY A 64 3.00 -4.76 13.30
C GLY A 64 1.92 -4.92 14.37
N ALA A 65 2.28 -5.20 15.63
CA ALA A 65 1.34 -5.22 16.74
C ALA A 65 0.73 -3.83 16.97
N VAL A 66 1.55 -2.78 17.03
CA VAL A 66 1.07 -1.39 17.15
C VAL A 66 0.15 -1.02 15.99
N LEU A 67 0.51 -1.41 14.75
CA LEU A 67 -0.32 -1.16 13.57
C LEU A 67 -1.71 -1.81 13.73
N ARG A 68 -1.78 -3.06 14.18
CA ARG A 68 -3.05 -3.77 14.40
C ARG A 68 -3.88 -3.14 15.51
N ASP A 69 -3.25 -2.74 16.62
CA ASP A 69 -3.93 -2.06 17.74
C ASP A 69 -4.59 -0.75 17.25
N LEU A 70 -3.88 0.03 16.44
CA LEU A 70 -4.41 1.25 15.83
C LEU A 70 -5.52 0.95 14.80
N LEU A 71 -5.39 -0.14 14.04
CA LEU A 71 -6.38 -0.55 13.05
C LEU A 71 -7.67 -1.05 13.71
N ALA A 72 -7.57 -1.72 14.87
CA ALA A 72 -8.72 -2.20 15.63
C ALA A 72 -9.69 -1.09 16.09
N GLY A 73 -9.19 0.15 16.18
CA GLY A 73 -10.02 1.35 16.45
C GLY A 73 -10.68 1.96 15.21
N LEU A 74 -10.52 1.36 14.03
CA LEU A 74 -11.02 1.88 12.75
C LEU A 74 -12.06 0.94 12.13
N PRO A 75 -12.96 1.45 11.26
CA PRO A 75 -14.00 0.65 10.63
C PRO A 75 -13.52 -0.51 9.73
N PRO A 76 -12.38 -0.44 8.98
CA PRO A 76 -11.94 -1.55 8.15
C PRO A 76 -11.66 -2.83 8.94
N ARG A 77 -12.15 -3.96 8.48
CA ARG A 77 -11.84 -5.29 9.06
C ARG A 77 -10.39 -5.67 8.81
N ASP A 78 -9.65 -6.04 9.85
CA ASP A 78 -8.28 -6.54 9.76
C ASP A 78 -8.26 -8.01 9.28
N ALA A 79 -7.63 -8.25 8.14
CA ALA A 79 -7.29 -9.56 7.60
C ALA A 79 -5.79 -9.61 7.18
N LEU A 80 -4.94 -8.84 7.86
CA LEU A 80 -3.50 -8.87 7.62
C LEU A 80 -2.90 -10.22 8.00
N VAL A 81 -1.95 -10.71 7.22
CA VAL A 81 -1.23 -11.95 7.46
C VAL A 81 0.02 -11.67 8.29
N ALA A 82 0.25 -12.50 9.30
CA ALA A 82 1.41 -12.35 10.17
C ALA A 82 2.71 -12.73 9.43
N VAL A 83 3.75 -11.91 9.62
CA VAL A 83 5.12 -12.18 9.15
C VAL A 83 6.11 -12.05 10.31
N THR A 84 7.24 -12.73 10.19
CA THR A 84 8.26 -12.76 11.24
C THR A 84 8.97 -11.41 11.40
N GLY A 85 9.21 -10.70 10.28
CA GLY A 85 9.90 -9.42 10.29
C GLY A 85 9.03 -8.28 10.79
N ASN A 86 9.67 -7.22 11.31
CA ASN A 86 8.93 -6.03 11.76
C ASN A 86 8.31 -5.29 10.57
N THR A 87 7.04 -4.90 10.71
CA THR A 87 6.42 -3.92 9.82
C THR A 87 7.27 -2.66 9.75
N ARG A 88 7.48 -2.14 8.55
CA ARG A 88 8.27 -0.93 8.31
C ARG A 88 7.61 0.30 8.93
N ARG A 89 8.41 1.36 9.10
CA ARG A 89 7.92 2.69 9.43
C ARG A 89 8.06 3.62 8.23
N THR A 90 7.14 4.55 8.12
CA THR A 90 7.26 5.73 7.28
C THR A 90 7.28 6.93 8.19
N ILE A 91 8.34 7.73 8.16
CA ILE A 91 8.47 8.92 8.99
C ILE A 91 8.27 10.14 8.11
N ALA A 92 7.27 10.93 8.40
CA ALA A 92 7.00 12.23 7.78
C ALA A 92 7.42 13.35 8.76
N VAL A 93 8.40 14.14 8.39
CA VAL A 93 8.80 15.34 9.15
C VAL A 93 8.18 16.56 8.50
N VAL A 94 7.25 17.19 9.22
CA VAL A 94 6.56 18.41 8.78
C VAL A 94 7.31 19.62 9.31
N ASP A 95 7.82 20.43 8.42
CA ASP A 95 8.50 21.70 8.70
C ASP A 95 7.45 22.81 8.78
N ALA A 96 7.20 23.34 9.99
CA ALA A 96 6.20 24.39 10.20
C ALA A 96 6.61 25.72 9.56
N SER A 97 7.92 25.96 9.32
CA SER A 97 8.41 27.22 8.74
C SER A 97 8.13 27.34 7.24
N THR A 98 8.10 26.22 6.53
CA THR A 98 7.87 26.17 5.07
C THR A 98 6.54 25.53 4.70
N GLY A 99 5.98 24.69 5.56
CA GLY A 99 4.83 23.82 5.27
C GLY A 99 5.21 22.56 4.50
N ASP A 100 6.49 22.34 4.22
CA ASP A 100 6.98 21.19 3.48
C ASP A 100 7.04 19.93 4.36
N THR A 101 7.00 18.77 3.70
CA THR A 101 7.13 17.48 4.37
C THR A 101 8.26 16.67 3.78
N THR A 102 9.20 16.25 4.63
CA THR A 102 10.26 15.29 4.26
C THR A 102 9.88 13.90 4.71
N GLN A 103 9.89 12.93 3.79
CA GLN A 103 9.55 11.54 4.09
C GLN A 103 10.78 10.64 4.11
N LEU A 104 10.85 9.77 5.14
CA LEU A 104 11.81 8.69 5.27
C LEU A 104 11.06 7.36 5.26
N ASN A 105 11.30 6.54 4.23
CA ASN A 105 10.58 5.28 4.03
C ASN A 105 11.51 4.10 4.24
N GLU A 106 11.23 3.24 5.22
CA GLU A 106 11.92 1.96 5.39
C GLU A 106 11.50 0.97 4.28
N PRO A 107 12.36 0.02 3.89
CA PRO A 107 12.08 -0.93 2.79
C PRO A 107 10.98 -1.94 3.11
N GLY A 108 10.79 -2.26 4.38
CA GLY A 108 9.86 -3.30 4.85
C GLY A 108 10.57 -4.62 5.21
N PRO A 109 9.83 -5.58 5.79
CA PRO A 109 10.39 -6.86 6.20
C PRO A 109 10.69 -7.76 4.99
N LEU A 110 11.66 -8.65 5.16
CA LEU A 110 11.85 -9.76 4.23
C LEU A 110 10.70 -10.76 4.42
N VAL A 111 9.92 -10.96 3.38
CA VAL A 111 8.81 -11.93 3.38
C VAL A 111 9.29 -13.26 2.79
N THR A 112 9.07 -14.35 3.50
CA THR A 112 9.44 -15.70 3.09
C THR A 112 8.42 -16.30 2.11
N ALA A 113 8.83 -17.36 1.39
CA ALA A 113 7.92 -18.08 0.51
C ALA A 113 6.72 -18.71 1.25
N GLY A 114 6.92 -19.14 2.51
CA GLY A 114 5.83 -19.66 3.35
C GLY A 114 4.82 -18.58 3.75
N GLU A 115 5.30 -17.40 4.11
CA GLU A 115 4.42 -16.25 4.43
C GLU A 115 3.68 -15.76 3.18
N TRP A 116 4.32 -15.76 2.00
CA TRP A 116 3.65 -15.49 0.74
C TRP A 116 2.55 -16.50 0.44
N ALA A 117 2.82 -17.81 0.63
CA ALA A 117 1.81 -18.86 0.43
C ALA A 117 0.62 -18.71 1.39
N ALA A 118 0.87 -18.38 2.66
CA ALA A 118 -0.18 -18.08 3.63
C ALA A 118 -1.03 -16.87 3.20
N PHE A 119 -0.39 -15.80 2.73
CA PHE A 119 -1.09 -14.65 2.18
C PHE A 119 -1.97 -15.02 0.97
N LEU A 120 -1.47 -15.82 0.03
CA LEU A 120 -2.26 -16.27 -1.13
C LEU A 120 -3.49 -17.09 -0.72
N THR A 121 -3.39 -17.86 0.36
CA THR A 121 -4.54 -18.60 0.91
C THR A 121 -5.59 -17.63 1.43
N THR A 122 -5.21 -16.70 2.32
CA THR A 122 -6.10 -15.66 2.84
C THR A 122 -6.70 -14.80 1.72
N TYR A 123 -5.90 -14.42 0.72
CA TYR A 123 -6.37 -13.61 -0.40
C TYR A 123 -7.46 -14.33 -1.21
N ARG A 124 -7.29 -15.64 -1.50
CA ARG A 124 -8.32 -16.44 -2.21
C ARG A 124 -9.62 -16.54 -1.42
N GLU A 125 -9.54 -16.74 -0.10
CA GLU A 125 -10.71 -16.77 0.77
C GLU A 125 -11.46 -15.43 0.73
N LEU A 126 -10.74 -14.31 0.85
CA LEU A 126 -11.31 -12.98 0.82
C LEU A 126 -11.92 -12.59 -0.53
N LEU A 127 -11.38 -13.11 -1.64
CA LEU A 127 -11.99 -12.89 -2.97
C LEU A 127 -13.40 -13.47 -3.07
N GLY A 128 -13.71 -14.54 -2.34
CA GLY A 128 -15.06 -15.11 -2.30
C GLY A 128 -16.13 -14.18 -1.68
N GLU A 129 -15.72 -13.16 -0.93
CA GLU A 129 -16.59 -12.17 -0.29
C GLU A 129 -16.51 -10.79 -0.95
N ALA A 130 -15.57 -10.58 -1.88
CA ALA A 130 -15.24 -9.28 -2.42
C ALA A 130 -16.08 -8.90 -3.64
N ASP A 131 -16.66 -7.69 -3.65
CA ASP A 131 -17.29 -7.08 -4.83
C ASP A 131 -16.25 -6.38 -5.73
N ALA A 132 -15.10 -5.99 -5.15
CA ALA A 132 -13.96 -5.40 -5.86
C ALA A 132 -12.69 -5.51 -5.02
N VAL A 133 -11.53 -5.49 -5.67
CA VAL A 133 -10.23 -5.47 -5.00
C VAL A 133 -9.37 -4.30 -5.49
N ALA A 134 -8.71 -3.60 -4.54
CA ALA A 134 -7.70 -2.60 -4.82
C ALA A 134 -6.32 -3.12 -4.38
N LEU A 135 -5.43 -3.35 -5.33
CA LEU A 135 -4.04 -3.76 -5.12
C LEU A 135 -3.16 -2.51 -5.08
N CYS A 136 -2.61 -2.17 -3.91
CA CYS A 136 -2.01 -0.86 -3.69
C CYS A 136 -0.62 -0.92 -3.05
N GLY A 137 0.28 -0.05 -3.51
CA GLY A 137 1.57 0.22 -2.87
C GLY A 137 2.74 -0.58 -3.44
N SER A 138 3.87 -0.52 -2.74
CA SER A 138 5.12 -1.21 -3.11
C SER A 138 5.12 -2.67 -2.68
N LEU A 139 6.06 -3.44 -3.22
CA LEU A 139 6.35 -4.79 -2.76
C LEU A 139 7.41 -4.76 -1.65
N PRO A 140 7.26 -5.56 -0.57
CA PRO A 140 8.32 -5.73 0.41
C PRO A 140 9.45 -6.63 -0.15
N PRO A 141 10.65 -6.59 0.45
CA PRO A 141 11.73 -7.52 0.15
C PRO A 141 11.27 -9.00 0.24
N GLY A 142 11.79 -9.83 -0.64
CA GLY A 142 11.46 -11.28 -0.71
C GLY A 142 10.25 -11.59 -1.58
N ILE A 143 9.40 -10.62 -1.87
CA ILE A 143 8.27 -10.79 -2.79
C ILE A 143 8.74 -10.59 -4.24
N HIS A 144 8.40 -11.55 -5.11
CA HIS A 144 8.78 -11.48 -6.51
C HIS A 144 8.05 -10.35 -7.25
N VAL A 145 8.72 -9.74 -8.22
CA VAL A 145 8.25 -8.57 -8.95
C VAL A 145 6.91 -8.77 -9.70
N GLY A 146 6.55 -10.02 -9.99
CA GLY A 146 5.29 -10.41 -10.64
C GLY A 146 4.12 -10.64 -9.68
N ALA A 147 4.27 -10.39 -8.39
CA ALA A 147 3.25 -10.67 -7.38
C ALA A 147 1.89 -10.02 -7.70
N TYR A 148 1.88 -8.75 -8.05
CA TYR A 148 0.62 -8.08 -8.43
C TYR A 148 -0.01 -8.71 -9.68
N ALA A 149 0.77 -9.14 -10.65
CA ALA A 149 0.24 -9.86 -11.83
C ALA A 149 -0.41 -11.20 -11.43
N GLU A 150 0.14 -11.89 -10.43
CA GLU A 150 -0.46 -13.11 -9.87
C GLU A 150 -1.79 -12.79 -9.18
N LEU A 151 -1.84 -11.74 -8.32
CA LEU A 151 -3.06 -11.34 -7.61
C LEU A 151 -4.15 -10.87 -8.57
N VAL A 152 -3.81 -10.12 -9.63
CA VAL A 152 -4.75 -9.74 -10.69
C VAL A 152 -5.36 -10.98 -11.35
N ARG A 153 -4.54 -11.98 -11.72
CA ARG A 153 -5.07 -13.22 -12.33
C ARG A 153 -5.99 -13.99 -11.41
N LEU A 154 -5.66 -14.05 -10.11
CA LEU A 154 -6.52 -14.73 -9.11
C LEU A 154 -7.86 -14.01 -8.94
N ALA A 155 -7.88 -12.68 -8.85
CA ALA A 155 -9.12 -11.92 -8.75
C ALA A 155 -9.99 -12.06 -10.01
N ARG A 156 -9.39 -11.98 -11.20
CA ARG A 156 -10.09 -12.19 -12.47
C ARG A 156 -10.67 -13.61 -12.61
N ALA A 157 -9.95 -14.63 -12.10
CA ALA A 157 -10.47 -16.00 -12.07
C ALA A 157 -11.66 -16.18 -11.11
N ALA A 158 -11.82 -15.27 -10.14
CA ALA A 158 -12.96 -15.20 -9.23
C ALA A 158 -14.03 -14.19 -9.69
N ASP A 159 -13.93 -13.63 -10.90
CA ASP A 159 -14.80 -12.58 -11.46
C ASP A 159 -14.90 -11.32 -10.57
N VAL A 160 -13.82 -11.01 -9.82
CA VAL A 160 -13.75 -9.82 -8.97
C VAL A 160 -13.00 -8.70 -9.71
N PRO A 161 -13.61 -7.52 -9.90
CA PRO A 161 -12.97 -6.36 -10.52
C PRO A 161 -11.73 -5.88 -9.76
N VAL A 162 -10.67 -5.53 -10.48
CA VAL A 162 -9.35 -5.19 -9.93
C VAL A 162 -8.91 -3.78 -10.28
N LEU A 163 -8.60 -2.98 -9.26
CA LEU A 163 -7.83 -1.75 -9.39
C LEU A 163 -6.38 -2.01 -8.99
N LEU A 164 -5.42 -1.53 -9.80
CA LEU A 164 -3.99 -1.61 -9.52
C LEU A 164 -3.37 -0.22 -9.37
N ASP A 165 -2.77 0.07 -8.21
CA ASP A 165 -2.03 1.30 -7.87
C ASP A 165 -0.65 0.96 -7.31
N THR A 166 0.31 0.74 -8.18
CA THR A 166 1.72 0.49 -7.85
C THR A 166 2.63 1.20 -8.84
N SER A 167 3.94 1.04 -8.72
CA SER A 167 4.91 1.74 -9.55
C SER A 167 5.97 0.80 -10.15
N GLY A 168 6.74 1.31 -11.11
CA GLY A 168 7.91 0.63 -11.68
C GLY A 168 7.59 -0.69 -12.36
N GLU A 169 8.48 -1.67 -12.22
CA GLU A 169 8.33 -3.00 -12.85
C GLU A 169 7.12 -3.79 -12.33
N PRO A 170 6.72 -3.74 -11.03
CA PRO A 170 5.46 -4.31 -10.55
C PRO A 170 4.22 -3.79 -11.29
N LEU A 171 4.17 -2.48 -11.62
CA LEU A 171 3.09 -1.89 -12.41
C LEU A 171 3.08 -2.46 -13.83
N ARG A 172 4.24 -2.46 -14.50
CA ARG A 172 4.39 -2.98 -15.88
C ARG A 172 3.93 -4.43 -16.00
N ARG A 173 4.34 -5.29 -15.07
CA ARG A 173 3.93 -6.70 -15.04
C ARG A 173 2.47 -6.87 -14.64
N GLY A 174 1.99 -6.04 -13.72
CA GLY A 174 0.60 -6.06 -13.28
C GLY A 174 -0.38 -5.72 -14.39
N ILE A 175 -0.06 -4.72 -15.22
CA ILE A 175 -0.88 -4.32 -16.39
C ILE A 175 -0.97 -5.46 -17.40
N ALA A 176 0.10 -6.23 -17.64
CA ALA A 176 0.08 -7.38 -18.53
C ALA A 176 -0.91 -8.49 -18.08
N ALA A 177 -1.30 -8.51 -16.81
CA ALA A 177 -2.34 -9.39 -16.29
C ALA A 177 -3.78 -8.85 -16.48
N ARG A 178 -3.92 -7.64 -17.05
CA ARG A 178 -5.18 -6.96 -17.41
C ARG A 178 -6.09 -6.68 -16.21
N PRO A 179 -5.67 -5.83 -15.25
CA PRO A 179 -6.59 -5.28 -14.25
C PRO A 179 -7.67 -4.44 -14.94
N ASP A 180 -8.83 -4.27 -14.30
CA ASP A 180 -9.94 -3.50 -14.85
C ASP A 180 -9.66 -1.99 -14.80
N LEU A 181 -8.88 -1.55 -13.80
CA LEU A 181 -8.48 -0.15 -13.63
C LEU A 181 -7.03 -0.06 -13.17
N ILE A 182 -6.29 0.92 -13.71
CA ILE A 182 -4.98 1.33 -13.22
C ILE A 182 -5.01 2.80 -12.79
N LYS A 183 -4.22 3.16 -11.77
CA LYS A 183 -4.12 4.54 -11.28
C LYS A 183 -2.66 5.01 -11.26
N PRO A 184 -2.01 5.20 -12.40
CA PRO A 184 -0.67 5.77 -12.44
C PRO A 184 -0.72 7.30 -12.19
N ASN A 185 0.32 7.84 -11.55
CA ASN A 185 0.61 9.27 -11.60
C ASN A 185 1.27 9.63 -12.95
N ALA A 186 1.54 10.93 -13.18
CA ALA A 186 2.11 11.41 -14.44
C ALA A 186 3.49 10.79 -14.77
N ASP A 187 4.35 10.65 -13.76
CA ASP A 187 5.68 10.08 -13.94
C ASP A 187 5.63 8.56 -14.19
N GLU A 188 4.78 7.84 -13.45
CA GLU A 188 4.54 6.40 -13.66
C GLU A 188 3.98 6.13 -15.06
N LEU A 189 3.03 6.96 -15.50
CA LEU A 189 2.46 6.87 -16.85
C LEU A 189 3.51 7.15 -17.93
N ALA A 190 4.35 8.16 -17.72
CA ALA A 190 5.45 8.48 -18.64
C ALA A 190 6.50 7.34 -18.70
N GLN A 191 6.83 6.74 -17.58
CA GLN A 191 7.74 5.58 -17.54
C GLN A 191 7.14 4.34 -18.23
N LEU A 192 5.83 4.17 -18.16
CA LEU A 192 5.11 3.05 -18.78
C LEU A 192 5.05 3.18 -20.30
N THR A 193 4.76 4.37 -20.81
CA THR A 193 4.46 4.61 -22.22
C THR A 193 5.58 5.30 -23.00
N GLY A 194 6.56 5.87 -22.31
CA GLY A 194 7.61 6.70 -22.90
C GLY A 194 7.15 8.11 -23.29
N SER A 195 5.88 8.46 -23.05
CA SER A 195 5.30 9.77 -23.37
C SER A 195 5.04 10.60 -22.12
N ARG A 196 5.49 11.87 -22.11
CA ARG A 196 5.20 12.84 -21.05
C ARG A 196 3.92 13.65 -21.31
N GLU A 197 3.32 13.51 -22.49
CA GLU A 197 2.06 14.15 -22.80
C GLU A 197 0.90 13.30 -22.27
N PRO A 198 0.09 13.78 -21.28
CA PRO A 198 -0.85 12.94 -20.53
C PRO A 198 -1.93 12.25 -21.40
N LEU A 199 -2.48 12.96 -22.38
CA LEU A 199 -3.52 12.40 -23.25
C LEU A 199 -2.97 11.30 -24.16
N ARG A 200 -1.77 11.49 -24.72
CA ARG A 200 -1.08 10.49 -25.53
C ARG A 200 -0.71 9.28 -24.67
N ALA A 201 -0.06 9.51 -23.52
CA ALA A 201 0.33 8.46 -22.59
C ALA A 201 -0.88 7.62 -22.14
N THR A 202 -2.03 8.24 -21.85
CA THR A 202 -3.26 7.52 -21.48
C THR A 202 -3.78 6.65 -22.62
N ARG A 203 -3.68 7.11 -23.87
CA ARG A 203 -4.08 6.33 -25.05
C ARG A 203 -3.16 5.13 -25.26
N ASP A 204 -1.85 5.33 -25.12
CA ASP A 204 -0.82 4.31 -25.34
C ASP A 204 -0.78 3.26 -24.21
N ALA A 205 -1.40 3.54 -23.04
CA ALA A 205 -1.52 2.63 -21.90
C ALA A 205 -2.77 1.72 -21.93
N ARG A 206 -3.66 1.91 -22.92
CA ARG A 206 -4.87 1.08 -23.14
C ARG A 206 -4.54 -0.15 -23.95
#